data_62053451286f0044c69987af22cce0d1
#
_entry.id   62053451286f0044c69987af22cce0d1
#
_cell.length_a   1.000
_cell.length_b   1.000
_cell.length_c   1.000
_cell.angle_alpha   90.00
_cell.angle_beta   90.00
_cell.angle_gamma   90.00
#
_symmetry.space_group_name_H-M   'P 1'
#
loop_
_entity.id
_entity.type
_entity.pdbx_description
1 polymer ?
#
loop_
_entity_poly.entity_id
_entity_poly.type
_entity_poly.pdbx_seq_one_letter_code
_entity_poly.pdbx_strand_id
1 'polypeptide(L)'
;MSRRAFVAEPDAVTLLEATDHDSAVHSEFRQPLPRLTRKVFSDLAIWMTGLGLLMGIAFPFFVIAVGVPSRYALTLGFFVATICAGLVVGATNQYLSRLVVRSRLRYMQSKMAQVEGTLRYAIYADNAGACTPETCSIPVDSDDELGEAAASFNRLVEALATSQRVTQVARRFAMTLSSHIDLTPLVDAALGELEAAAECNASALCIVREGELVTIASNGIVDPAQLAAGDLIERSYRTLDTIKVDLPEDIRLDGGVVTFRPRSVVAYPLHIRLVPIGVVLLASNQQISDESEQLIQHLLPSFAVALNNALSHERLQRVAAIDTLTGLYNRRFGLERLSQEFSRSVRSKEPLGVILFDIDHFKAVNDTYGHQTGDHVLKVIADVAKHVLREGDTLLRYGGEEFLAVLPGAGEADVRALGERIRRVIESSVITDAAAEILVTVSLGAISFPTINVTDLDDLIRQTDAAMYNAKKSGRNRLTFAEG
;
A
#
# COMPACT_ATOMS: atom_id res chain seq x y z
N MET A 1 2.98 39.60 33.52
CA MET A 1 2.31 38.66 34.45
C MET A 1 2.26 37.30 33.78
N SER A 2 3.06 36.43 34.32
CA SER A 2 3.36 35.05 33.88
C SER A 2 2.20 34.12 34.19
N ARG A 3 1.84 33.22 33.23
CA ARG A 3 1.25 31.92 33.56
C ARG A 3 1.93 30.86 32.70
N ARG A 4 2.81 30.13 33.34
CA ARG A 4 3.36 28.87 32.89
C ARG A 4 2.24 27.82 32.91
N ALA A 5 1.99 27.15 31.78
CA ALA A 5 1.20 25.93 31.72
C ALA A 5 2.12 24.76 32.07
N PHE A 6 1.70 24.00 33.07
CA PHE A 6 2.27 22.75 33.54
C PHE A 6 2.04 21.67 32.47
N VAL A 7 3.11 21.09 31.98
CA VAL A 7 3.07 19.83 31.21
C VAL A 7 3.10 18.72 32.26
N ALA A 8 2.04 17.93 32.34
CA ALA A 8 1.99 16.72 33.15
C ALA A 8 2.84 15.63 32.48
N GLU A 9 3.80 15.11 33.21
CA GLU A 9 4.51 13.85 32.90
C GLU A 9 3.53 12.68 32.99
N PRO A 10 3.60 11.69 32.08
CA PRO A 10 2.79 10.48 32.20
C PRO A 10 3.33 9.59 33.33
N ASP A 11 2.40 9.12 34.13
CA ASP A 11 2.56 8.35 35.34
C ASP A 11 3.53 7.17 35.22
N ALA A 12 4.49 7.12 36.13
CA ALA A 12 5.45 6.04 36.32
C ALA A 12 4.82 4.73 36.88
N VAL A 13 3.49 4.64 36.98
CA VAL A 13 2.76 3.49 37.51
C VAL A 13 2.62 2.35 36.49
N THR A 14 2.64 2.64 35.21
CA THR A 14 2.45 1.60 34.14
C THR A 14 3.73 0.79 33.83
N LEU A 15 4.90 1.22 34.32
CA LEU A 15 6.16 0.50 34.13
C LEU A 15 6.49 -0.49 35.28
N LEU A 16 5.77 -0.42 36.40
CA LEU A 16 5.99 -1.33 37.52
C LEU A 16 5.14 -2.62 37.46
N GLU A 17 4.05 -2.65 36.67
CA GLU A 17 3.25 -3.87 36.48
C GLU A 17 3.87 -4.86 35.46
N ALA A 18 4.74 -4.40 34.56
CA ALA A 18 5.43 -5.28 33.62
C ALA A 18 6.61 -6.06 34.21
N THR A 19 7.16 -5.61 35.33
CA THR A 19 8.29 -6.28 36.02
C THR A 19 7.87 -7.34 36.99
N ASP A 20 6.61 -7.34 37.46
CA ASP A 20 6.10 -8.33 38.43
C ASP A 20 5.60 -9.62 37.75
N HIS A 21 5.28 -9.58 36.43
CA HIS A 21 4.90 -10.79 35.69
C HIS A 21 6.10 -11.68 35.33
N ASP A 22 7.29 -11.10 35.15
CA ASP A 22 8.51 -11.86 34.85
C ASP A 22 9.10 -12.56 36.09
N SER A 23 8.86 -12.02 37.29
CA SER A 23 9.26 -12.65 38.55
C SER A 23 8.37 -13.83 38.95
N ALA A 24 7.09 -13.85 38.56
CA ALA A 24 6.16 -14.94 38.82
C ALA A 24 6.45 -16.21 38.01
N VAL A 25 6.92 -16.05 36.74
CA VAL A 25 7.25 -17.18 35.87
C VAL A 25 8.52 -17.91 36.30
N HIS A 26 9.44 -17.26 37.00
CA HIS A 26 10.65 -17.89 37.50
C HIS A 26 10.50 -18.61 38.86
N SER A 27 9.37 -18.45 39.58
CA SER A 27 9.19 -19.01 40.93
C SER A 27 8.66 -20.44 40.95
N GLU A 28 8.17 -21.02 39.86
CA GLU A 28 7.55 -22.34 39.82
C GLU A 28 8.48 -23.52 39.48
N PHE A 29 9.73 -23.27 39.10
CA PHE A 29 10.66 -24.37 38.77
C PHE A 29 11.38 -24.89 40.02
N ARG A 30 10.61 -25.40 41.03
CA ARG A 30 11.18 -26.17 42.15
C ARG A 30 11.61 -27.53 41.67
N GLN A 31 12.90 -27.74 41.54
CA GLN A 31 13.43 -29.08 41.28
C GLN A 31 13.26 -29.94 42.52
N PRO A 32 12.59 -31.10 42.44
CA PRO A 32 12.35 -31.97 43.61
C PRO A 32 13.62 -32.63 44.16
N LEU A 33 14.70 -32.66 43.38
CA LEU A 33 15.99 -33.24 43.76
C LEU A 33 17.14 -32.23 43.59
N PRO A 34 18.10 -32.17 44.55
CA PRO A 34 19.23 -31.28 44.46
C PRO A 34 20.15 -31.62 43.28
N ARG A 35 20.61 -30.60 42.54
CA ARG A 35 21.59 -30.75 41.49
C ARG A 35 22.97 -31.08 42.06
N LEU A 36 23.58 -32.17 41.59
CA LEU A 36 24.92 -32.59 41.93
C LEU A 36 25.93 -32.15 40.87
N THR A 37 25.48 -32.03 39.60
CA THR A 37 26.28 -31.60 38.47
C THR A 37 25.52 -30.59 37.62
N ARG A 38 26.20 -29.96 36.64
CA ARG A 38 25.55 -29.09 35.66
C ARG A 38 24.82 -29.86 34.51
N LYS A 39 24.87 -31.21 34.55
CA LYS A 39 24.32 -32.07 33.48
C LYS A 39 23.20 -32.94 34.06
N VAL A 40 21.95 -32.65 33.65
CA VAL A 40 20.73 -33.35 34.13
C VAL A 40 20.86 -34.89 34.00
N PHE A 41 21.32 -35.38 32.86
CA PHE A 41 21.52 -36.84 32.69
C PHE A 41 22.64 -37.46 33.54
N SER A 42 23.60 -36.64 33.99
CA SER A 42 24.64 -37.09 34.91
C SER A 42 24.09 -37.16 36.32
N ASP A 43 23.28 -36.18 36.71
CA ASP A 43 22.60 -36.19 38.02
C ASP A 43 21.63 -37.38 38.10
N LEU A 44 20.82 -37.57 37.07
CA LEU A 44 19.92 -38.73 36.97
C LEU A 44 20.69 -40.05 37.05
N ALA A 45 21.87 -40.14 36.44
CA ALA A 45 22.75 -41.33 36.56
C ALA A 45 23.20 -41.59 37.98
N ILE A 46 23.63 -40.54 38.69
CA ILE A 46 24.09 -40.63 40.08
C ILE A 46 22.94 -41.06 40.97
N TRP A 47 21.76 -40.44 40.83
CA TRP A 47 20.57 -40.79 41.60
C TRP A 47 20.07 -42.22 41.33
N MET A 48 20.01 -42.65 40.06
CA MET A 48 19.57 -44.02 39.71
C MET A 48 20.56 -45.11 40.19
N THR A 49 21.87 -44.82 40.03
CA THR A 49 22.90 -45.74 40.54
C THR A 49 22.92 -45.79 42.06
N GLY A 50 22.77 -44.63 42.72
CA GLY A 50 22.67 -44.49 44.18
C GLY A 50 21.44 -45.25 44.72
N LEU A 51 20.29 -45.09 44.06
CA LEU A 51 19.06 -45.84 44.44
C LEU A 51 19.26 -47.35 44.25
N GLY A 52 19.88 -47.80 43.17
CA GLY A 52 20.20 -49.18 42.95
C GLY A 52 21.13 -49.78 44.04
N LEU A 53 22.14 -49.01 44.41
CA LEU A 53 23.04 -49.36 45.51
C LEU A 53 22.29 -49.44 46.87
N LEU A 54 21.44 -48.48 47.16
CA LEU A 54 20.63 -48.44 48.38
C LEU A 54 19.70 -49.67 48.46
N MET A 55 19.03 -49.99 47.33
CA MET A 55 18.18 -51.19 47.22
C MET A 55 19.01 -52.48 47.44
N GLY A 56 20.21 -52.54 46.84
CA GLY A 56 21.12 -53.69 47.01
C GLY A 56 21.54 -53.89 48.45
N ILE A 57 21.76 -52.81 49.23
CA ILE A 57 22.09 -52.84 50.65
C ILE A 57 20.86 -53.20 51.50
N ALA A 58 19.66 -52.70 51.17
CA ALA A 58 18.42 -52.93 51.89
C ALA A 58 17.84 -54.32 51.68
N PHE A 59 18.11 -54.94 50.52
CA PHE A 59 17.51 -56.22 50.12
C PHE A 59 17.81 -57.39 51.06
N PRO A 60 19.00 -57.60 51.63
CA PRO A 60 19.26 -58.64 52.62
C PRO A 60 18.37 -58.51 53.90
N PHE A 61 18.10 -57.30 54.35
CA PHE A 61 17.21 -57.05 55.52
C PHE A 61 15.75 -57.32 55.14
N PHE A 62 15.33 -56.98 53.94
CA PHE A 62 14.00 -57.29 53.43
C PHE A 62 13.77 -58.83 53.38
N VAL A 63 14.75 -59.60 52.87
CA VAL A 63 14.69 -61.05 52.77
C VAL A 63 14.57 -61.70 54.17
N ILE A 64 15.23 -61.13 55.22
CA ILE A 64 15.07 -61.55 56.61
C ILE A 64 13.64 -61.28 57.10
N ALA A 65 13.07 -60.12 56.78
CA ALA A 65 11.70 -59.78 57.17
C ALA A 65 10.65 -60.72 56.51
N VAL A 66 10.94 -61.29 55.36
CA VAL A 66 10.10 -62.27 54.69
C VAL A 66 10.28 -63.70 55.22
N GLY A 67 11.17 -63.90 56.22
CA GLY A 67 11.30 -65.15 56.99
C GLY A 67 12.50 -66.03 56.63
N VAL A 68 13.45 -65.53 55.86
CA VAL A 68 14.70 -66.28 55.60
C VAL A 68 15.64 -66.14 56.81
N PRO A 69 16.19 -67.23 57.26
CA PRO A 69 17.10 -67.18 58.45
C PRO A 69 18.30 -66.30 58.20
N SER A 70 18.62 -65.38 59.14
CA SER A 70 19.69 -64.36 59.05
C SER A 70 21.07 -64.93 58.68
N ARG A 71 21.35 -66.22 59.11
CA ARG A 71 22.60 -66.89 58.80
C ARG A 71 22.85 -67.08 57.29
N TYR A 72 21.82 -67.03 56.44
CA TYR A 72 21.95 -67.15 55.00
C TYR A 72 21.92 -65.72 54.34
N ALA A 73 21.11 -64.85 54.87
CA ALA A 73 20.91 -63.49 54.25
C ALA A 73 22.05 -62.50 54.60
N LEU A 74 22.75 -62.68 55.75
CA LEU A 74 23.85 -61.83 56.20
C LEU A 74 25.24 -62.37 55.84
N THR A 75 25.33 -63.28 54.89
CA THR A 75 26.64 -63.72 54.37
C THR A 75 27.25 -62.66 53.47
N LEU A 76 28.60 -62.48 53.52
CA LEU A 76 29.32 -61.51 52.72
C LEU A 76 29.03 -61.73 51.22
N GLY A 77 28.95 -62.98 50.79
CA GLY A 77 28.64 -63.32 49.38
C GLY A 77 27.24 -62.87 48.93
N PHE A 78 26.23 -63.01 49.84
CA PHE A 78 24.87 -62.56 49.51
C PHE A 78 24.78 -61.01 49.46
N PHE A 79 25.44 -60.31 50.39
CA PHE A 79 25.53 -58.84 50.32
C PHE A 79 26.20 -58.34 49.06
N VAL A 80 27.34 -58.90 48.67
CA VAL A 80 28.02 -58.54 47.41
C VAL A 80 27.13 -58.81 46.21
N ALA A 81 26.48 -59.97 46.17
CA ALA A 81 25.58 -60.33 45.08
C ALA A 81 24.39 -59.34 44.94
N THR A 82 23.75 -58.94 46.06
CA THR A 82 22.63 -57.99 46.05
C THR A 82 23.04 -56.58 45.68
N ILE A 83 24.21 -56.16 46.17
CA ILE A 83 24.80 -54.84 45.77
C ILE A 83 25.13 -54.85 44.25
N CYS A 84 25.77 -55.88 43.73
CA CYS A 84 26.05 -56.01 42.33
C CYS A 84 24.75 -56.03 41.48
N ALA A 85 23.72 -56.78 41.91
CA ALA A 85 22.43 -56.77 41.26
C ALA A 85 21.77 -55.38 41.25
N GLY A 86 21.82 -54.64 42.38
CA GLY A 86 21.31 -53.29 42.49
C GLY A 86 22.04 -52.30 41.57
N LEU A 87 23.37 -52.41 41.47
CA LEU A 87 24.17 -51.61 40.55
C LEU A 87 23.83 -51.91 39.09
N VAL A 88 23.66 -53.19 38.71
CA VAL A 88 23.25 -53.60 37.37
C VAL A 88 21.87 -53.01 37.04
N VAL A 89 20.90 -53.12 37.94
CA VAL A 89 19.56 -52.53 37.74
C VAL A 89 19.65 -51.01 37.56
N GLY A 90 20.43 -50.30 38.41
CA GLY A 90 20.63 -48.85 38.27
C GLY A 90 21.28 -48.48 36.95
N ALA A 91 22.31 -49.21 36.51
CA ALA A 91 22.97 -48.97 35.23
C ALA A 91 22.06 -49.26 34.02
N THR A 92 21.26 -50.33 34.09
CA THR A 92 20.29 -50.70 33.03
C THR A 92 19.21 -49.63 32.91
N ASN A 93 18.65 -49.21 34.01
CA ASN A 93 17.61 -48.17 34.04
C ASN A 93 18.14 -46.82 33.49
N GLN A 94 19.38 -46.45 33.87
CA GLN A 94 20.06 -45.30 33.28
C GLN A 94 20.28 -45.42 31.77
N TYR A 95 20.66 -46.63 31.29
CA TYR A 95 20.85 -46.90 29.86
C TYR A 95 19.53 -46.76 29.10
N LEU A 96 18.44 -47.34 29.58
CA LEU A 96 17.10 -47.20 29.02
C LEU A 96 16.63 -45.75 28.98
N SER A 97 16.77 -45.02 30.07
CA SER A 97 16.43 -43.60 30.13
C SER A 97 17.22 -42.75 29.09
N ARG A 98 18.50 -43.07 28.91
CA ARG A 98 19.30 -42.40 27.86
C ARG A 98 18.83 -42.75 26.44
N LEU A 99 18.46 -43.98 26.17
CA LEU A 99 17.97 -44.42 24.89
C LEU A 99 16.63 -43.77 24.53
N VAL A 100 15.67 -43.76 25.43
CA VAL A 100 14.32 -43.29 25.17
C VAL A 100 14.26 -41.72 25.19
N VAL A 101 14.67 -41.11 26.29
CA VAL A 101 14.46 -39.65 26.47
C VAL A 101 15.47 -38.81 25.71
N ARG A 102 16.77 -39.24 25.73
CA ARG A 102 17.81 -38.43 25.12
C ARG A 102 17.72 -38.35 23.58
N SER A 103 17.25 -39.41 22.93
CA SER A 103 17.09 -39.39 21.46
C SER A 103 16.00 -38.40 21.03
N ARG A 104 14.87 -38.36 21.74
CA ARG A 104 13.76 -37.43 21.49
C ARG A 104 14.17 -35.98 21.73
N LEU A 105 14.82 -35.71 22.89
CA LEU A 105 15.30 -34.35 23.20
C LEU A 105 16.35 -33.85 22.19
N ARG A 106 17.24 -34.73 21.69
CA ARG A 106 18.18 -34.35 20.63
C ARG A 106 17.49 -34.02 19.32
N TYR A 107 16.47 -34.78 18.97
CA TYR A 107 15.68 -34.53 17.77
C TYR A 107 14.96 -33.17 17.87
N MET A 108 14.31 -32.89 19.00
CA MET A 108 13.69 -31.59 19.26
C MET A 108 14.73 -30.46 19.19
N GLN A 109 15.89 -30.63 19.85
CA GLN A 109 16.98 -29.64 19.81
C GLN A 109 17.45 -29.37 18.37
N SER A 110 17.61 -30.41 17.54
CA SER A 110 18.03 -30.27 16.15
C SER A 110 17.00 -29.49 15.33
N LYS A 111 15.69 -29.74 15.53
CA LYS A 111 14.62 -29.02 14.87
C LYS A 111 14.53 -27.57 15.31
N MET A 112 14.67 -27.30 16.63
CA MET A 112 14.74 -25.91 17.13
C MET A 112 15.94 -25.15 16.55
N ALA A 113 17.11 -25.78 16.49
CA ALA A 113 18.29 -25.18 15.87
C ALA A 113 18.13 -24.95 14.36
N GLN A 114 17.42 -25.84 13.67
CA GLN A 114 17.05 -25.65 12.25
C GLN A 114 16.16 -24.43 12.07
N VAL A 115 15.11 -24.27 12.89
CA VAL A 115 14.22 -23.10 12.88
C VAL A 115 14.98 -21.83 13.21
N GLU A 116 15.84 -21.83 14.24
CA GLU A 116 16.68 -20.68 14.58
C GLU A 116 17.60 -20.27 13.42
N GLY A 117 18.23 -21.25 12.80
CA GLY A 117 19.12 -21.02 11.65
C GLY A 117 18.39 -20.37 10.46
N THR A 118 17.21 -20.90 10.11
CA THR A 118 16.39 -20.35 9.01
C THR A 118 15.86 -18.97 9.31
N LEU A 119 15.45 -18.68 10.55
CA LEU A 119 15.05 -17.34 10.97
C LEU A 119 16.18 -16.33 10.85
N ARG A 120 17.38 -16.69 11.26
CA ARG A 120 18.56 -15.83 11.12
C ARG A 120 18.88 -15.51 9.66
N TYR A 121 18.76 -16.48 8.79
CA TYR A 121 18.98 -16.27 7.34
C TYR A 121 17.85 -15.49 6.69
N ALA A 122 16.57 -15.68 7.11
CA ALA A 122 15.43 -14.95 6.57
C ALA A 122 15.50 -13.43 6.81
N ILE A 123 16.22 -12.99 7.84
CA ILE A 123 16.46 -11.55 8.10
C ILE A 123 17.39 -10.92 7.05
N TYR A 124 18.29 -11.72 6.43
CA TYR A 124 19.32 -11.23 5.52
C TYR A 124 19.14 -11.66 4.07
N ALA A 125 18.33 -12.65 3.79
CA ALA A 125 18.09 -13.16 2.44
C ALA A 125 16.60 -13.22 2.15
N ASP A 126 16.19 -12.76 0.97
CA ASP A 126 14.80 -12.74 0.48
C ASP A 126 14.17 -14.15 0.28
N ASN A 127 14.79 -15.19 0.84
CA ASN A 127 14.41 -16.59 0.65
C ASN A 127 13.71 -17.14 1.90
N ALA A 128 12.41 -16.81 2.06
CA ALA A 128 11.55 -17.27 3.15
C ALA A 128 11.11 -18.77 3.03
N GLY A 129 11.70 -19.52 2.11
CA GLY A 129 11.26 -20.88 1.77
C GLY A 129 11.80 -22.03 2.63
N ALA A 130 12.59 -21.77 3.69
CA ALA A 130 13.35 -22.82 4.33
C ALA A 130 12.69 -23.48 5.54
N CYS A 131 11.65 -22.92 6.14
CA CYS A 131 10.94 -23.50 7.29
C CYS A 131 9.42 -23.43 7.09
N THR A 132 8.87 -24.44 6.40
CA THR A 132 7.43 -24.64 6.35
C THR A 132 6.99 -25.54 7.51
N PRO A 133 5.72 -25.48 7.95
CA PRO A 133 5.19 -26.39 8.96
C PRO A 133 5.49 -27.88 8.66
N GLU A 134 5.46 -28.27 7.39
CA GLU A 134 5.73 -29.64 6.96
C GLU A 134 7.19 -30.06 7.16
N THR A 135 8.15 -29.15 7.02
CA THR A 135 9.59 -29.45 7.12
C THR A 135 10.15 -29.25 8.51
N CYS A 136 9.56 -28.37 9.31
CA CYS A 136 10.06 -27.96 10.63
C CYS A 136 9.29 -28.56 11.80
N SER A 137 8.10 -29.15 11.61
CA SER A 137 7.32 -29.75 12.66
C SER A 137 7.98 -31.00 13.26
N ILE A 138 7.63 -31.28 14.49
CA ILE A 138 8.06 -32.46 15.26
C ILE A 138 6.88 -33.43 15.35
N PRO A 139 7.06 -34.73 15.09
CA PRO A 139 6.00 -35.71 15.31
C PRO A 139 5.53 -35.71 16.76
N VAL A 140 4.23 -35.64 16.98
CA VAL A 140 3.60 -35.80 18.30
C VAL A 140 3.26 -37.30 18.44
N ASP A 141 4.16 -38.07 19.10
CA ASP A 141 4.10 -39.51 19.21
C ASP A 141 3.93 -39.98 20.65
N SER A 142 3.66 -39.10 21.59
CA SER A 142 3.37 -39.39 23.00
C SER A 142 2.35 -38.41 23.58
N ASP A 143 1.59 -38.91 24.59
CA ASP A 143 0.59 -38.11 25.33
C ASP A 143 1.13 -37.61 26.68
N ASP A 144 2.47 -37.54 26.81
CA ASP A 144 3.16 -37.03 28.00
C ASP A 144 3.70 -35.61 27.78
N GLU A 145 4.47 -35.09 28.71
CA GLU A 145 5.07 -33.74 28.68
C GLU A 145 5.96 -33.54 27.48
N LEU A 146 6.53 -34.60 26.88
CA LEU A 146 7.32 -34.50 25.66
C LEU A 146 6.44 -34.33 24.42
N GLY A 147 5.29 -35.00 24.36
CA GLY A 147 4.30 -34.82 23.30
C GLY A 147 3.66 -33.43 23.37
N GLU A 148 3.32 -32.96 24.59
CA GLU A 148 2.80 -31.60 24.78
C GLU A 148 3.81 -30.52 24.36
N ALA A 149 5.10 -30.72 24.69
CA ALA A 149 6.16 -29.83 24.24
C ALA A 149 6.31 -29.84 22.72
N ALA A 150 6.21 -31.00 22.07
CA ALA A 150 6.25 -31.11 20.62
C ALA A 150 5.06 -30.39 19.94
N ALA A 151 3.85 -30.57 20.48
CA ALA A 151 2.64 -29.90 20.01
C ALA A 151 2.74 -28.36 20.18
N SER A 152 3.26 -27.90 21.30
CA SER A 152 3.47 -26.46 21.56
C SER A 152 4.50 -25.85 20.63
N PHE A 153 5.59 -26.58 20.34
CA PHE A 153 6.58 -26.17 19.36
C PHE A 153 5.98 -26.08 17.94
N ASN A 154 5.16 -27.07 17.55
CA ASN A 154 4.50 -27.04 16.24
C ASN A 154 3.56 -25.84 16.09
N ARG A 155 2.77 -25.50 17.12
CA ARG A 155 1.95 -24.27 17.13
C ARG A 155 2.79 -23.00 16.98
N LEU A 156 3.95 -22.94 17.63
CA LEU A 156 4.88 -21.82 17.48
C LEU A 156 5.42 -21.72 16.05
N VAL A 157 5.82 -22.84 15.44
CA VAL A 157 6.30 -22.87 14.04
C VAL A 157 5.21 -22.41 13.08
N GLU A 158 3.97 -22.85 13.28
CA GLU A 158 2.82 -22.45 12.45
C GLU A 158 2.52 -20.94 12.58
N ALA A 159 2.46 -20.41 13.80
CA ALA A 159 2.27 -18.99 14.05
C ALA A 159 3.38 -18.14 13.43
N LEU A 160 4.63 -18.63 13.50
CA LEU A 160 5.79 -17.97 12.92
C LEU A 160 5.74 -17.98 11.39
N ALA A 161 5.40 -19.12 10.77
CA ALA A 161 5.27 -19.23 9.32
C ALA A 161 4.16 -18.30 8.78
N THR A 162 3.03 -18.22 9.49
CA THR A 162 1.94 -17.28 9.16
C THR A 162 2.41 -15.84 9.26
N SER A 163 3.08 -15.46 10.36
CA SER A 163 3.62 -14.09 10.53
C SER A 163 4.62 -13.72 9.44
N GLN A 164 5.50 -14.65 9.05
CA GLN A 164 6.45 -14.42 7.96
C GLN A 164 5.76 -14.25 6.61
N ARG A 165 4.73 -15.06 6.32
CA ARG A 165 3.94 -14.96 5.09
C ARG A 165 3.29 -13.57 4.99
N VAL A 166 2.62 -13.13 6.06
CA VAL A 166 2.00 -11.79 6.11
C VAL A 166 3.03 -10.69 5.87
N THR A 167 4.18 -10.76 6.54
CA THR A 167 5.26 -9.77 6.40
C THR A 167 5.80 -9.74 4.96
N GLN A 168 5.99 -10.89 4.33
CA GLN A 168 6.50 -10.99 2.97
C GLN A 168 5.50 -10.43 1.96
N VAL A 169 4.20 -10.75 2.11
CA VAL A 169 3.14 -10.20 1.24
C VAL A 169 3.07 -8.69 1.40
N ALA A 170 3.09 -8.18 2.66
CA ALA A 170 3.05 -6.75 2.93
C ALA A 170 4.27 -6.01 2.35
N ARG A 171 5.48 -6.60 2.45
CA ARG A 171 6.69 -6.04 1.86
C ARG A 171 6.60 -5.98 0.33
N ARG A 172 6.19 -7.09 -0.32
CA ARG A 172 6.00 -7.14 -1.78
C ARG A 172 4.98 -6.08 -2.22
N PHE A 173 3.85 -6.00 -1.55
CA PHE A 173 2.82 -5.00 -1.79
C PHE A 173 3.38 -3.57 -1.70
N ALA A 174 4.09 -3.25 -0.61
CA ALA A 174 4.72 -1.93 -0.45
C ALA A 174 5.75 -1.62 -1.55
N MET A 175 6.52 -2.61 -2.02
CA MET A 175 7.44 -2.44 -3.13
C MET A 175 6.70 -2.19 -4.45
N THR A 176 5.63 -2.92 -4.74
CA THR A 176 4.76 -2.68 -5.91
C THR A 176 4.19 -1.27 -5.88
N LEU A 177 3.67 -0.81 -4.73
CA LEU A 177 3.13 0.54 -4.60
C LEU A 177 4.21 1.61 -4.79
N SER A 178 5.42 1.40 -4.27
CA SER A 178 6.51 2.37 -4.37
C SER A 178 7.07 2.54 -5.79
N SER A 179 6.83 1.58 -6.68
CA SER A 179 7.23 1.66 -8.09
C SER A 179 6.33 2.56 -8.93
N HIS A 180 5.17 3.00 -8.41
CA HIS A 180 4.19 3.81 -9.11
C HIS A 180 4.02 5.17 -8.40
N ILE A 181 4.35 6.25 -9.09
CA ILE A 181 4.20 7.63 -8.60
C ILE A 181 2.84 8.20 -9.03
N ASP A 182 2.37 7.83 -10.22
CA ASP A 182 1.12 8.31 -10.79
C ASP A 182 -0.08 7.56 -10.22
N LEU A 183 -1.18 8.28 -9.99
CA LEU A 183 -2.37 7.80 -9.29
C LEU A 183 -2.99 6.56 -9.96
N THR A 184 -3.22 6.60 -11.28
CA THR A 184 -3.93 5.51 -11.99
C THR A 184 -3.16 4.19 -11.95
N PRO A 185 -1.86 4.11 -12.34
CA PRO A 185 -1.10 2.86 -12.26
C PRO A 185 -0.96 2.35 -10.82
N LEU A 186 -0.82 3.26 -9.83
CA LEU A 186 -0.76 2.91 -8.41
C LEU A 186 -2.02 2.18 -7.97
N VAL A 187 -3.18 2.75 -8.31
CA VAL A 187 -4.48 2.23 -7.87
C VAL A 187 -4.78 0.89 -8.56
N ASP A 188 -4.53 0.77 -9.86
CA ASP A 188 -4.73 -0.47 -10.60
C ASP A 188 -3.87 -1.60 -10.02
N ALA A 189 -2.59 -1.34 -9.73
CA ALA A 189 -1.69 -2.30 -9.10
C ALA A 189 -2.17 -2.67 -7.68
N ALA A 190 -2.60 -1.69 -6.88
CA ALA A 190 -3.09 -1.91 -5.53
C ALA A 190 -4.34 -2.77 -5.50
N LEU A 191 -5.34 -2.44 -6.33
CA LEU A 191 -6.59 -3.20 -6.41
C LEU A 191 -6.33 -4.65 -6.86
N GLY A 192 -5.47 -4.87 -7.86
CA GLY A 192 -5.11 -6.22 -8.31
C GLY A 192 -4.45 -7.08 -7.22
N GLU A 193 -3.54 -6.52 -6.43
CA GLU A 193 -2.91 -7.23 -5.31
C GLU A 193 -3.91 -7.48 -4.15
N LEU A 194 -4.82 -6.54 -3.87
CA LEU A 194 -5.87 -6.71 -2.86
C LEU A 194 -6.89 -7.77 -3.29
N GLU A 195 -7.29 -7.79 -4.58
CA GLU A 195 -8.15 -8.84 -5.14
C GLU A 195 -7.52 -10.23 -4.99
N ALA A 196 -6.24 -10.35 -5.31
CA ALA A 196 -5.50 -11.60 -5.16
C ALA A 196 -5.38 -12.04 -3.69
N ALA A 197 -5.14 -11.09 -2.76
CA ALA A 197 -5.03 -11.38 -1.33
C ALA A 197 -6.37 -11.79 -0.69
N ALA A 198 -7.48 -11.25 -1.19
CA ALA A 198 -8.83 -11.50 -0.71
C ALA A 198 -9.56 -12.60 -1.49
N GLU A 199 -8.97 -13.13 -2.58
CA GLU A 199 -9.65 -14.02 -3.53
C GLU A 199 -10.98 -13.44 -4.02
N CYS A 200 -10.98 -12.10 -4.29
CA CYS A 200 -12.15 -11.36 -4.71
C CYS A 200 -12.31 -11.34 -6.23
N ASN A 201 -13.57 -11.11 -6.68
CA ASN A 201 -13.93 -11.07 -8.10
C ASN A 201 -14.16 -9.64 -8.60
N ALA A 202 -14.30 -8.69 -7.69
CA ALA A 202 -14.48 -7.28 -8.01
C ALA A 202 -13.91 -6.38 -6.93
N SER A 203 -13.42 -5.22 -7.34
CA SER A 203 -12.91 -4.18 -6.45
C SER A 203 -13.23 -2.79 -6.96
N ALA A 204 -13.23 -1.80 -6.06
CA ALA A 204 -13.29 -0.40 -6.41
C ALA A 204 -12.56 0.46 -5.37
N LEU A 205 -12.08 1.61 -5.82
CA LEU A 205 -11.57 2.66 -4.96
C LEU A 205 -12.39 3.93 -5.12
N CYS A 206 -12.97 4.40 -4.02
CA CYS A 206 -13.64 5.68 -3.92
C CYS A 206 -12.79 6.64 -3.09
N ILE A 207 -12.59 7.87 -3.58
CA ILE A 207 -11.88 8.94 -2.87
C ILE A 207 -12.71 10.22 -2.84
N VAL A 208 -12.36 11.15 -1.95
CA VAL A 208 -12.99 12.47 -1.96
C VAL A 208 -12.29 13.39 -2.95
N ARG A 209 -13.05 13.93 -3.91
CA ARG A 209 -12.66 15.02 -4.79
C ARG A 209 -13.67 16.14 -4.68
N GLU A 210 -13.21 17.36 -4.45
CA GLU A 210 -14.04 18.58 -4.35
C GLU A 210 -15.21 18.47 -3.33
N GLY A 211 -15.02 17.64 -2.29
CA GLY A 211 -16.01 17.43 -1.23
C GLY A 211 -17.01 16.30 -1.48
N GLU A 212 -16.95 15.64 -2.63
CA GLU A 212 -17.79 14.50 -2.98
C GLU A 212 -16.97 13.21 -3.11
N LEU A 213 -17.57 12.08 -2.73
CA LEU A 213 -17.00 10.75 -2.97
C LEU A 213 -17.16 10.40 -4.45
N VAL A 214 -16.05 10.04 -5.09
CA VAL A 214 -16.03 9.63 -6.50
C VAL A 214 -15.26 8.32 -6.65
N THR A 215 -15.74 7.43 -7.50
CA THR A 215 -15.04 6.21 -7.87
C THR A 215 -13.94 6.55 -8.88
N ILE A 216 -12.68 6.28 -8.55
CA ILE A 216 -11.53 6.58 -9.44
C ILE A 216 -11.02 5.36 -10.17
N ALA A 217 -11.26 4.16 -9.65
CA ALA A 217 -10.93 2.91 -10.32
C ALA A 217 -11.89 1.80 -9.86
N SER A 218 -12.14 0.85 -10.73
CA SER A 218 -12.95 -0.33 -10.42
C SER A 218 -12.62 -1.49 -11.36
N ASN A 219 -12.64 -2.70 -10.84
CA ASN A 219 -12.53 -3.95 -11.58
C ASN A 219 -13.79 -4.79 -11.35
N GLY A 220 -14.31 -5.43 -12.38
CA GLY A 220 -15.46 -6.32 -12.26
C GLY A 220 -16.81 -5.65 -11.91
N ILE A 221 -16.91 -4.31 -11.99
CA ILE A 221 -18.09 -3.53 -11.63
C ILE A 221 -18.61 -2.80 -12.87
N VAL A 222 -19.91 -2.89 -13.14
CA VAL A 222 -20.53 -2.41 -14.38
C VAL A 222 -20.85 -0.92 -14.37
N ASP A 223 -21.35 -0.41 -13.25
CA ASP A 223 -21.66 1.02 -13.08
C ASP A 223 -20.90 1.59 -11.89
N PRO A 224 -19.60 1.92 -12.07
CA PRO A 224 -18.79 2.44 -10.97
C PRO A 224 -19.24 3.81 -10.46
N ALA A 225 -19.95 4.60 -11.28
CA ALA A 225 -20.37 5.96 -10.92
C ALA A 225 -21.40 5.98 -9.78
N GLN A 226 -22.27 4.96 -9.72
CA GLN A 226 -23.27 4.86 -8.68
C GLN A 226 -22.73 4.33 -7.34
N LEU A 227 -21.56 3.68 -7.34
CA LEU A 227 -20.97 3.11 -6.12
C LEU A 227 -20.66 4.14 -5.06
N ALA A 228 -20.08 5.27 -5.47
CA ALA A 228 -19.67 6.32 -4.54
C ALA A 228 -20.82 6.93 -3.74
N ALA A 229 -22.05 6.90 -4.30
CA ALA A 229 -23.27 7.36 -3.64
C ALA A 229 -23.92 6.26 -2.78
N GLY A 230 -23.34 5.08 -2.69
CA GLY A 230 -23.87 3.95 -1.91
C GLY A 230 -23.69 4.15 -0.40
N ASP A 231 -24.76 3.86 0.37
CA ASP A 231 -24.76 3.97 1.84
C ASP A 231 -23.60 3.22 2.52
N LEU A 232 -23.18 2.08 1.97
CA LEU A 232 -22.08 1.26 2.48
C LEU A 232 -20.75 2.03 2.46
N ILE A 233 -20.45 2.70 1.34
CA ILE A 233 -19.20 3.44 1.14
C ILE A 233 -19.22 4.72 1.97
N GLU A 234 -20.31 5.48 1.95
CA GLU A 234 -20.45 6.71 2.72
C GLU A 234 -20.34 6.43 4.22
N ARG A 235 -20.96 5.36 4.70
CA ARG A 235 -20.90 4.96 6.10
C ARG A 235 -19.49 4.56 6.51
N SER A 236 -18.82 3.68 5.76
CA SER A 236 -17.44 3.28 6.04
C SER A 236 -16.48 4.46 6.04
N TYR A 237 -16.64 5.40 5.09
CA TYR A 237 -15.86 6.63 5.03
C TYR A 237 -16.02 7.51 6.27
N ARG A 238 -17.26 7.65 6.78
CA ARG A 238 -17.58 8.52 7.92
C ARG A 238 -17.19 7.92 9.27
N THR A 239 -17.44 6.61 9.45
CA THR A 239 -17.17 5.93 10.74
C THR A 239 -15.74 5.46 10.88
N LEU A 240 -14.99 5.33 9.79
CA LEU A 240 -13.67 4.70 9.70
C LEU A 240 -13.69 3.23 10.14
N ASP A 241 -14.87 2.59 10.07
CA ASP A 241 -15.02 1.17 10.36
C ASP A 241 -15.05 0.35 9.07
N THR A 242 -14.48 -0.84 9.12
CA THR A 242 -14.68 -1.86 8.10
C THR A 242 -16.13 -2.35 8.17
N ILE A 243 -16.84 -2.28 7.06
CA ILE A 243 -18.22 -2.73 6.99
C ILE A 243 -18.30 -3.92 6.06
N LYS A 244 -18.70 -5.08 6.62
CA LYS A 244 -18.90 -6.33 5.90
C LYS A 244 -20.40 -6.60 5.77
N VAL A 245 -20.82 -6.94 4.57
CA VAL A 245 -22.20 -7.32 4.27
C VAL A 245 -22.18 -8.68 3.57
N ASP A 246 -22.76 -9.67 4.20
CA ASP A 246 -23.02 -10.97 3.59
C ASP A 246 -24.40 -10.94 2.91
N LEU A 247 -24.42 -11.19 1.62
CA LEU A 247 -25.63 -11.10 0.82
C LEU A 247 -26.33 -12.47 0.75
N PRO A 248 -27.66 -12.51 0.89
CA PRO A 248 -28.45 -13.73 0.68
C PRO A 248 -28.26 -14.30 -0.73
N GLU A 249 -28.41 -15.62 -0.88
CA GLU A 249 -28.19 -16.33 -2.15
C GLU A 249 -29.11 -15.87 -3.29
N ASP A 250 -30.19 -15.14 -2.98
CA ASP A 250 -31.24 -14.73 -3.93
C ASP A 250 -30.99 -13.37 -4.61
N ILE A 251 -29.97 -12.59 -4.18
CA ILE A 251 -29.69 -11.28 -4.76
C ILE A 251 -28.84 -11.45 -6.03
N ARG A 252 -29.37 -10.97 -7.18
CA ARG A 252 -28.63 -10.86 -8.45
C ARG A 252 -28.20 -9.41 -8.64
N LEU A 253 -26.91 -9.17 -8.76
CA LEU A 253 -26.42 -7.92 -9.30
C LEU A 253 -26.25 -8.09 -10.81
N ASP A 254 -26.97 -7.28 -11.60
CA ASP A 254 -26.91 -7.34 -13.06
C ASP A 254 -25.68 -6.58 -13.55
N GLY A 255 -24.69 -7.33 -14.00
CA GLY A 255 -23.40 -6.83 -14.42
C GLY A 255 -23.22 -6.61 -15.92
N GLY A 256 -24.29 -6.66 -16.70
CA GLY A 256 -24.31 -6.36 -18.16
C GLY A 256 -23.57 -7.37 -19.05
N VAL A 257 -22.36 -7.80 -18.76
CA VAL A 257 -21.59 -8.76 -19.56
C VAL A 257 -21.25 -10.03 -18.79
N VAL A 258 -21.01 -9.94 -17.49
CA VAL A 258 -20.80 -11.08 -16.60
C VAL A 258 -21.54 -10.79 -15.29
N THR A 259 -22.62 -11.54 -15.06
CA THR A 259 -23.31 -11.53 -13.77
C THR A 259 -22.59 -12.47 -12.82
N PHE A 260 -21.82 -11.95 -11.87
CA PHE A 260 -21.49 -12.75 -10.71
C PHE A 260 -22.38 -12.33 -9.54
N ARG A 261 -22.67 -13.28 -8.66
CA ARG A 261 -23.42 -13.01 -7.43
C ARG A 261 -22.41 -12.83 -6.32
N PRO A 262 -22.19 -11.59 -5.83
CA PRO A 262 -21.35 -11.43 -4.67
C PRO A 262 -22.05 -12.09 -3.48
N ARG A 263 -21.30 -12.90 -2.75
CA ARG A 263 -21.73 -13.50 -1.49
C ARG A 263 -21.29 -12.65 -0.30
N SER A 264 -20.16 -11.97 -0.46
CA SER A 264 -19.62 -11.05 0.54
C SER A 264 -19.17 -9.77 -0.14
N VAL A 265 -19.50 -8.63 0.46
CA VAL A 265 -19.05 -7.30 0.08
C VAL A 265 -18.47 -6.62 1.31
N VAL A 266 -17.25 -6.13 1.20
CA VAL A 266 -16.56 -5.47 2.32
C VAL A 266 -16.05 -4.11 1.89
N ALA A 267 -16.39 -3.09 2.66
CA ALA A 267 -15.89 -1.73 2.52
C ALA A 267 -14.82 -1.45 3.57
N TYR A 268 -13.61 -1.17 3.12
CA TYR A 268 -12.46 -0.86 3.96
C TYR A 268 -12.13 0.62 3.88
N PRO A 269 -12.17 1.37 5.00
CA PRO A 269 -11.80 2.77 5.00
C PRO A 269 -10.28 2.92 4.87
N LEU A 270 -9.84 3.84 4.00
CA LEU A 270 -8.46 4.27 3.90
C LEU A 270 -8.29 5.59 4.65
N HIS A 271 -7.44 5.62 5.65
CA HIS A 271 -7.20 6.80 6.49
C HIS A 271 -5.74 6.92 6.93
N ILE A 272 -5.31 8.15 7.20
CA ILE A 272 -4.02 8.44 7.86
C ILE A 272 -4.32 9.24 9.11
N ARG A 273 -3.91 8.75 10.29
CA ARG A 273 -4.14 9.41 11.60
C ARG A 273 -5.59 9.90 11.76
N LEU A 274 -6.57 9.03 11.50
CA LEU A 274 -8.01 9.33 11.57
C LEU A 274 -8.53 10.34 10.52
N VAL A 275 -7.74 10.71 9.55
CA VAL A 275 -8.21 11.52 8.41
C VAL A 275 -8.57 10.56 7.28
N PRO A 276 -9.86 10.47 6.90
CA PRO A 276 -10.28 9.60 5.80
C PRO A 276 -9.73 10.12 4.46
N ILE A 277 -9.23 9.22 3.64
CA ILE A 277 -8.72 9.50 2.28
C ILE A 277 -9.67 8.92 1.25
N GLY A 278 -10.24 7.75 1.53
CA GLY A 278 -11.11 7.02 0.63
C GLY A 278 -11.63 5.73 1.23
N VAL A 279 -12.24 4.91 0.39
CA VAL A 279 -12.77 3.58 0.75
C VAL A 279 -12.44 2.61 -0.37
N VAL A 280 -11.88 1.45 -0.01
CA VAL A 280 -11.74 0.29 -0.90
C VAL A 280 -12.94 -0.61 -0.71
N LEU A 281 -13.61 -0.96 -1.80
CA LEU A 281 -14.67 -1.95 -1.83
C LEU A 281 -14.11 -3.24 -2.45
N LEU A 282 -14.31 -4.36 -1.78
CA LEU A 282 -14.00 -5.69 -2.30
C LEU A 282 -15.27 -6.54 -2.31
N ALA A 283 -15.52 -7.26 -3.40
CA ALA A 283 -16.66 -8.14 -3.53
C ALA A 283 -16.24 -9.53 -4.04
N SER A 284 -16.73 -10.57 -3.37
CA SER A 284 -16.41 -11.96 -3.71
C SER A 284 -17.68 -12.80 -3.86
N ASN A 285 -17.62 -13.79 -4.74
CA ASN A 285 -18.64 -14.82 -4.89
C ASN A 285 -18.55 -15.91 -3.80
N GLN A 286 -17.54 -15.83 -2.93
CA GLN A 286 -17.33 -16.68 -1.76
C GLN A 286 -17.28 -15.81 -0.51
N GLN A 287 -17.37 -16.45 0.64
CA GLN A 287 -17.18 -15.74 1.90
C GLN A 287 -15.70 -15.43 2.08
N ILE A 288 -15.37 -14.16 2.32
CA ILE A 288 -14.00 -13.73 2.60
C ILE A 288 -13.60 -14.29 3.97
N SER A 289 -12.51 -15.08 4.00
CA SER A 289 -12.04 -15.72 5.22
C SER A 289 -11.46 -14.69 6.20
N ASP A 290 -11.48 -15.02 7.50
CA ASP A 290 -10.89 -14.16 8.53
C ASP A 290 -9.38 -13.96 8.30
N GLU A 291 -8.69 -14.96 7.74
CA GLU A 291 -7.26 -14.87 7.41
C GLU A 291 -7.02 -13.85 6.28
N SER A 292 -7.83 -13.89 5.22
CA SER A 292 -7.77 -12.92 4.12
C SER A 292 -8.11 -11.51 4.61
N GLU A 293 -9.12 -11.38 5.48
CA GLU A 293 -9.51 -10.09 6.06
C GLU A 293 -8.38 -9.48 6.90
N GLN A 294 -7.72 -10.28 7.74
CA GLN A 294 -6.55 -9.84 8.51
C GLN A 294 -5.39 -9.44 7.59
N LEU A 295 -5.13 -10.19 6.53
CA LEU A 295 -4.09 -9.85 5.56
C LEU A 295 -4.38 -8.50 4.91
N ILE A 296 -5.62 -8.27 4.43
CA ILE A 296 -6.03 -6.99 3.84
C ILE A 296 -5.81 -5.85 4.82
N GLN A 297 -6.26 -6.00 6.09
CA GLN A 297 -6.07 -4.98 7.11
C GLN A 297 -4.59 -4.62 7.34
N HIS A 298 -3.66 -5.56 7.14
CA HIS A 298 -2.22 -5.29 7.18
C HIS A 298 -1.70 -4.55 5.94
N LEU A 299 -2.34 -4.69 4.78
CA LEU A 299 -1.94 -4.05 3.52
C LEU A 299 -2.46 -2.61 3.42
N LEU A 300 -3.67 -2.33 3.92
CA LEU A 300 -4.34 -1.04 3.79
C LEU A 300 -3.53 0.17 4.29
N PRO A 301 -2.79 0.13 5.40
CA PRO A 301 -1.98 1.27 5.84
C PRO A 301 -0.92 1.68 4.82
N SER A 302 -0.25 0.71 4.20
CA SER A 302 0.75 0.97 3.15
C SER A 302 0.09 1.58 1.91
N PHE A 303 -1.09 1.09 1.55
CA PHE A 303 -1.86 1.65 0.44
C PHE A 303 -2.34 3.08 0.74
N ALA A 304 -2.85 3.35 1.94
CA ALA A 304 -3.29 4.69 2.34
C ALA A 304 -2.13 5.71 2.23
N VAL A 305 -0.92 5.34 2.66
CA VAL A 305 0.26 6.22 2.55
C VAL A 305 0.63 6.45 1.08
N ALA A 306 0.71 5.40 0.26
CA ALA A 306 1.05 5.52 -1.15
C ALA A 306 0.01 6.34 -1.92
N LEU A 307 -1.29 6.10 -1.67
CA LEU A 307 -2.40 6.85 -2.26
C LEU A 307 -2.32 8.35 -1.89
N ASN A 308 -2.10 8.67 -0.62
CA ASN A 308 -1.96 10.07 -0.19
C ASN A 308 -0.77 10.76 -0.84
N ASN A 309 0.35 10.05 -1.02
CA ASN A 309 1.51 10.58 -1.71
C ASN A 309 1.20 10.85 -3.20
N ALA A 310 0.53 9.92 -3.89
CA ALA A 310 0.12 10.11 -5.29
C ALA A 310 -0.88 11.26 -5.45
N LEU A 311 -1.88 11.37 -4.55
CA LEU A 311 -2.83 12.49 -4.54
C LEU A 311 -2.14 13.84 -4.26
N SER A 312 -1.17 13.85 -3.36
CA SER A 312 -0.36 15.05 -3.06
C SER A 312 0.50 15.44 -4.27
N HIS A 313 1.09 14.45 -4.94
CA HIS A 313 1.86 14.66 -6.16
C HIS A 313 0.97 15.24 -7.29
N GLU A 314 -0.22 14.66 -7.53
CA GLU A 314 -1.20 15.18 -8.50
C GLU A 314 -1.61 16.64 -8.16
N ARG A 315 -1.84 16.93 -6.86
CA ARG A 315 -2.17 18.28 -6.41
C ARG A 315 -1.03 19.27 -6.65
N LEU A 316 0.21 18.89 -6.32
CA LEU A 316 1.39 19.71 -6.58
C LEU A 316 1.60 19.95 -8.07
N GLN A 317 1.39 18.94 -8.90
CA GLN A 317 1.44 19.07 -10.36
C GLN A 317 0.37 20.06 -10.86
N ARG A 318 -0.87 19.98 -10.36
CA ARG A 318 -1.94 20.92 -10.71
C ARG A 318 -1.59 22.35 -10.30
N VAL A 319 -1.10 22.57 -9.07
CA VAL A 319 -0.66 23.90 -8.62
C VAL A 319 0.50 24.41 -9.48
N ALA A 320 1.44 23.54 -9.84
CA ALA A 320 2.54 23.86 -10.74
C ALA A 320 2.13 23.98 -12.21
N ALA A 321 0.88 23.61 -12.57
CA ALA A 321 0.37 23.65 -13.94
C ALA A 321 -0.20 25.00 -14.35
N ILE A 322 -0.49 25.88 -13.40
CA ILE A 322 -1.13 27.18 -13.62
C ILE A 322 -0.08 28.27 -13.72
N ASP A 323 -0.25 29.19 -14.66
CA ASP A 323 0.48 30.45 -14.73
C ASP A 323 -0.06 31.42 -13.65
N THR A 324 0.79 31.83 -12.75
CA THR A 324 0.40 32.61 -11.56
C THR A 324 -0.12 34.02 -11.90
N LEU A 325 0.22 34.56 -13.06
CA LEU A 325 -0.26 35.85 -13.49
C LEU A 325 -1.68 35.78 -14.10
N THR A 326 -1.88 34.86 -15.04
CA THR A 326 -3.09 34.82 -15.88
C THR A 326 -4.14 33.82 -15.38
N GLY A 327 -3.79 32.89 -14.50
CA GLY A 327 -4.68 31.80 -14.04
C GLY A 327 -4.99 30.76 -15.14
N LEU A 328 -4.33 30.83 -16.30
CA LEU A 328 -4.37 29.83 -17.36
C LEU A 328 -3.39 28.69 -17.07
N TYR A 329 -3.47 27.63 -17.88
CA TYR A 329 -2.39 26.63 -17.85
C TYR A 329 -1.06 27.27 -18.30
N ASN A 330 0.03 26.84 -17.65
CA ASN A 330 1.37 27.25 -18.08
C ASN A 330 1.82 26.44 -19.31
N ARG A 331 2.91 26.88 -19.94
CA ARG A 331 3.46 26.26 -21.16
C ARG A 331 3.72 24.78 -20.99
N ARG A 332 4.31 24.33 -19.86
CA ARG A 332 4.67 22.92 -19.64
C ARG A 332 3.45 22.02 -19.66
N PHE A 333 2.47 22.32 -18.83
CA PHE A 333 1.25 21.51 -18.72
C PHE A 333 0.41 21.58 -20.02
N GLY A 334 0.31 22.77 -20.61
CA GLY A 334 -0.43 22.92 -21.87
C GLY A 334 0.16 22.16 -23.05
N LEU A 335 1.48 22.09 -23.17
CA LEU A 335 2.14 21.26 -24.20
C LEU A 335 1.98 19.76 -23.94
N GLU A 336 2.00 19.33 -22.70
CA GLU A 336 1.71 17.95 -22.34
C GLU A 336 0.28 17.57 -22.76
N ARG A 337 -0.69 18.44 -22.47
CA ARG A 337 -2.08 18.26 -22.89
C ARG A 337 -2.23 18.23 -24.40
N LEU A 338 -1.57 19.13 -25.10
CA LEU A 338 -1.55 19.13 -26.57
C LEU A 338 -0.98 17.81 -27.14
N SER A 339 0.08 17.27 -26.54
CA SER A 339 0.67 15.98 -26.92
C SER A 339 -0.30 14.82 -26.75
N GLN A 340 -1.06 14.81 -25.65
CA GLN A 340 -2.09 13.79 -25.39
C GLN A 340 -3.22 13.86 -26.44
N GLU A 341 -3.74 15.05 -26.72
CA GLU A 341 -4.81 15.24 -27.69
C GLU A 341 -4.34 14.99 -29.14
N PHE A 342 -3.11 15.34 -29.48
CA PHE A 342 -2.52 15.01 -30.78
C PHE A 342 -2.40 13.49 -30.97
N SER A 343 -1.88 12.78 -29.97
CA SER A 343 -1.78 11.32 -29.98
C SER A 343 -3.16 10.65 -30.06
N ARG A 344 -4.18 11.22 -29.40
CA ARG A 344 -5.57 10.77 -29.49
C ARG A 344 -6.13 10.99 -30.90
N SER A 345 -5.97 12.20 -31.47
CA SER A 345 -6.43 12.55 -32.81
C SER A 345 -5.82 11.65 -33.88
N VAL A 346 -4.52 11.32 -33.78
CA VAL A 346 -3.86 10.36 -34.70
C VAL A 346 -4.53 8.98 -34.63
N ARG A 347 -4.91 8.49 -33.44
CA ARG A 347 -5.54 7.17 -33.26
C ARG A 347 -7.03 7.16 -33.65
N SER A 348 -7.80 8.17 -33.24
CA SER A 348 -9.26 8.22 -33.45
C SER A 348 -9.64 8.78 -34.79
N LYS A 349 -8.72 9.46 -35.49
CA LYS A 349 -8.95 10.25 -36.69
C LYS A 349 -9.95 11.40 -36.51
N GLU A 350 -10.19 11.81 -35.27
CA GLU A 350 -10.96 13.00 -34.97
C GLU A 350 -10.10 14.25 -35.19
N PRO A 351 -10.67 15.36 -35.65
CA PRO A 351 -9.90 16.57 -35.92
C PRO A 351 -9.37 17.18 -34.60
N LEU A 352 -8.23 17.85 -34.70
CA LEU A 352 -7.62 18.64 -33.64
C LEU A 352 -7.26 20.02 -34.17
N GLY A 353 -7.87 21.07 -33.62
CA GLY A 353 -7.52 22.45 -33.89
C GLY A 353 -6.49 22.99 -32.94
N VAL A 354 -5.58 23.83 -33.41
CA VAL A 354 -4.65 24.59 -32.59
C VAL A 354 -4.64 26.04 -33.06
N ILE A 355 -4.72 26.98 -32.11
CA ILE A 355 -4.60 28.43 -32.36
C ILE A 355 -3.51 28.97 -31.43
N LEU A 356 -2.48 29.57 -32.02
CA LEU A 356 -1.46 30.35 -31.33
C LEU A 356 -1.71 31.82 -31.60
N PHE A 357 -1.75 32.66 -30.57
CA PHE A 357 -1.94 34.10 -30.74
C PHE A 357 -1.05 34.93 -29.81
N ASP A 358 -0.74 36.14 -30.25
CA ASP A 358 0.17 37.05 -29.57
C ASP A 358 -0.47 38.45 -29.57
N ILE A 359 -0.25 39.21 -28.47
CA ILE A 359 -0.79 40.56 -28.31
C ILE A 359 0.04 41.53 -29.13
N ASP A 360 -0.61 42.18 -30.09
CA ASP A 360 0.04 43.10 -30.98
C ASP A 360 0.58 44.32 -30.21
N HIS A 361 1.85 44.66 -30.42
CA HIS A 361 2.52 45.79 -29.80
C HIS A 361 2.56 45.77 -28.27
N PHE A 362 2.54 44.63 -27.65
CA PHE A 362 2.52 44.52 -26.17
C PHE A 362 3.71 45.23 -25.50
N LYS A 363 4.89 45.20 -26.13
CA LYS A 363 6.05 45.98 -25.67
C LYS A 363 5.74 47.45 -25.57
N ALA A 364 5.02 48.06 -26.54
CA ALA A 364 4.65 49.47 -26.47
C ALA A 364 3.67 49.77 -25.35
N VAL A 365 2.79 48.83 -24.99
CA VAL A 365 1.94 48.91 -23.79
C VAL A 365 2.80 49.01 -22.52
N ASN A 366 3.77 48.11 -22.37
CA ASN A 366 4.68 48.11 -21.24
C ASN A 366 5.53 49.37 -21.17
N ASP A 367 6.05 49.84 -22.30
CA ASP A 367 6.90 51.01 -22.39
C ASP A 367 6.12 52.32 -22.09
N THR A 368 4.81 52.36 -22.40
CA THR A 368 3.96 53.53 -22.20
C THR A 368 3.32 53.59 -20.84
N TYR A 369 2.79 52.45 -20.35
CA TYR A 369 1.95 52.40 -19.14
C TYR A 369 2.60 51.64 -17.98
N GLY A 370 3.78 51.06 -18.21
CA GLY A 370 4.50 50.29 -17.20
C GLY A 370 4.09 48.81 -17.14
N HIS A 371 4.97 47.98 -16.54
CA HIS A 371 4.78 46.55 -16.47
C HIS A 371 3.55 46.09 -15.68
N GLN A 372 3.12 46.85 -14.65
CA GLN A 372 1.92 46.50 -13.89
C GLN A 372 0.65 46.57 -14.75
N THR A 373 0.56 47.61 -15.59
CA THR A 373 -0.52 47.75 -16.55
C THR A 373 -0.44 46.66 -17.65
N GLY A 374 0.77 46.31 -18.13
CA GLY A 374 0.96 45.16 -19.00
C GLY A 374 0.49 43.85 -18.39
N ASP A 375 0.79 43.62 -17.12
CA ASP A 375 0.30 42.44 -16.37
C ASP A 375 -1.23 42.44 -16.26
N HIS A 376 -1.85 43.61 -16.10
CA HIS A 376 -3.30 43.75 -16.11
C HIS A 376 -3.90 43.40 -17.49
N VAL A 377 -3.29 43.91 -18.56
CA VAL A 377 -3.67 43.55 -19.94
C VAL A 377 -3.60 42.06 -20.16
N LEU A 378 -2.52 41.39 -19.77
CA LEU A 378 -2.39 39.93 -19.89
C LEU A 378 -3.52 39.19 -19.17
N LYS A 379 -3.89 39.59 -17.95
CA LYS A 379 -5.00 39.01 -17.20
C LYS A 379 -6.35 39.15 -17.91
N VAL A 380 -6.64 40.36 -18.39
CA VAL A 380 -7.90 40.63 -19.09
C VAL A 380 -7.99 39.84 -20.37
N ILE A 381 -6.91 39.79 -21.19
CA ILE A 381 -6.89 39.01 -22.44
C ILE A 381 -7.04 37.50 -22.18
N ALA A 382 -6.38 36.98 -21.15
CA ALA A 382 -6.51 35.60 -20.74
C ALA A 382 -7.97 35.24 -20.36
N ASP A 383 -8.61 36.11 -19.57
CA ASP A 383 -9.98 35.93 -19.12
C ASP A 383 -10.98 36.02 -20.29
N VAL A 384 -10.85 37.03 -21.11
CA VAL A 384 -11.65 37.21 -22.32
C VAL A 384 -11.54 36.03 -23.27
N ALA A 385 -10.32 35.56 -23.56
CA ALA A 385 -10.09 34.41 -24.44
C ALA A 385 -10.67 33.12 -23.83
N LYS A 386 -10.54 32.93 -22.52
CA LYS A 386 -11.09 31.77 -21.80
C LYS A 386 -12.62 31.69 -21.92
N HIS A 387 -13.31 32.82 -21.80
CA HIS A 387 -14.79 32.85 -21.90
C HIS A 387 -15.32 32.57 -23.33
N VAL A 388 -14.47 32.70 -24.32
CA VAL A 388 -14.83 32.38 -25.71
C VAL A 388 -14.74 30.87 -25.99
N LEU A 389 -13.96 30.14 -25.19
CA LEU A 389 -13.72 28.71 -25.34
C LEU A 389 -14.81 27.87 -24.64
N ARG A 390 -15.02 26.63 -25.09
CA ARG A 390 -15.91 25.68 -24.47
C ARG A 390 -15.17 24.87 -23.40
N GLU A 391 -15.90 24.14 -22.55
CA GLU A 391 -15.35 23.36 -21.42
C GLU A 391 -14.30 22.31 -21.85
N GLY A 392 -14.41 21.74 -23.04
CA GLY A 392 -13.46 20.76 -23.58
C GLY A 392 -12.19 21.34 -24.19
N ASP A 393 -12.14 22.67 -24.41
CA ASP A 393 -10.99 23.35 -24.98
C ASP A 393 -9.96 23.70 -23.89
N THR A 394 -8.67 23.76 -24.25
CA THR A 394 -7.60 24.10 -23.34
C THR A 394 -6.92 25.39 -23.77
N LEU A 395 -6.82 26.37 -22.88
CA LEU A 395 -6.07 27.60 -23.09
C LEU A 395 -4.86 27.66 -22.15
N LEU A 396 -3.70 27.98 -22.69
CA LEU A 396 -2.47 28.12 -21.93
C LEU A 396 -1.72 29.40 -22.31
N ARG A 397 -0.93 29.91 -21.36
CA ARG A 397 0.08 30.94 -21.62
C ARG A 397 1.32 30.26 -22.19
N TYR A 398 1.59 30.47 -23.49
CA TYR A 398 2.67 29.84 -24.20
C TYR A 398 4.01 30.57 -24.03
N GLY A 399 3.98 31.91 -24.02
CA GLY A 399 5.13 32.78 -23.85
C GLY A 399 4.83 33.98 -22.95
N GLY A 400 5.62 35.02 -23.03
CA GLY A 400 5.41 36.24 -22.26
C GLY A 400 4.06 36.90 -22.57
N GLU A 401 3.76 37.08 -23.84
CA GLU A 401 2.56 37.68 -24.41
C GLU A 401 1.82 36.78 -25.38
N GLU A 402 2.22 35.50 -25.43
CA GLU A 402 1.70 34.49 -26.35
C GLU A 402 0.79 33.50 -25.61
N PHE A 403 -0.29 33.14 -26.26
CA PHE A 403 -1.30 32.19 -25.78
C PHE A 403 -1.56 31.12 -26.83
N LEU A 404 -1.81 29.88 -26.37
CA LEU A 404 -2.12 28.76 -27.24
C LEU A 404 -3.44 28.11 -26.81
N ALA A 405 -4.34 27.90 -27.75
CA ALA A 405 -5.59 27.15 -27.55
C ALA A 405 -5.53 25.81 -28.26
N VAL A 406 -5.88 24.75 -27.51
CA VAL A 406 -6.01 23.36 -28.00
C VAL A 406 -7.48 23.02 -28.07
N LEU A 407 -7.95 22.57 -29.23
CA LEU A 407 -9.36 22.44 -29.58
C LEU A 407 -9.66 21.00 -30.06
N PRO A 408 -9.87 20.05 -29.15
CA PRO A 408 -10.18 18.67 -29.52
C PRO A 408 -11.48 18.58 -30.31
N GLY A 409 -11.51 17.82 -31.38
CA GLY A 409 -12.67 17.65 -32.27
C GLY A 409 -13.02 18.84 -33.13
N ALA A 410 -12.18 19.90 -33.17
CA ALA A 410 -12.44 21.09 -34.01
C ALA A 410 -11.82 20.95 -35.40
N GLY A 411 -12.67 20.94 -36.42
CA GLY A 411 -12.26 21.00 -37.82
C GLY A 411 -11.88 22.43 -38.23
N GLU A 412 -11.38 22.59 -39.49
CA GLU A 412 -10.89 23.88 -39.98
C GLU A 412 -11.93 25.01 -39.88
N ALA A 413 -13.20 24.73 -40.20
CA ALA A 413 -14.26 25.72 -40.11
C ALA A 413 -14.50 26.19 -38.67
N ASP A 414 -14.47 25.27 -37.71
CA ASP A 414 -14.64 25.57 -36.26
C ASP A 414 -13.48 26.40 -35.74
N VAL A 415 -12.24 25.98 -36.10
CA VAL A 415 -11.01 26.68 -35.68
C VAL A 415 -11.00 28.10 -36.26
N ARG A 416 -11.40 28.28 -37.51
CA ARG A 416 -11.49 29.58 -38.16
C ARG A 416 -12.53 30.48 -37.53
N ALA A 417 -13.72 29.94 -37.24
CA ALA A 417 -14.80 30.69 -36.57
C ALA A 417 -14.40 31.11 -35.16
N LEU A 418 -13.76 30.20 -34.41
CA LEU A 418 -13.31 30.47 -33.06
C LEU A 418 -12.17 31.49 -33.00
N GLY A 419 -11.16 31.36 -33.90
CA GLY A 419 -10.05 32.29 -33.98
C GLY A 419 -10.53 33.72 -34.30
N GLU A 420 -11.44 33.87 -35.26
CA GLU A 420 -12.06 35.16 -35.55
C GLU A 420 -12.93 35.70 -34.42
N ARG A 421 -13.58 34.83 -33.64
CA ARG A 421 -14.33 35.23 -32.45
C ARG A 421 -13.38 35.75 -31.36
N ILE A 422 -12.28 35.03 -31.07
CA ILE A 422 -11.24 35.49 -30.13
C ILE A 422 -10.71 36.85 -30.54
N ARG A 423 -10.32 37.02 -31.83
CA ARG A 423 -9.80 38.27 -32.36
C ARG A 423 -10.75 39.44 -32.12
N ARG A 424 -12.03 39.27 -32.52
CA ARG A 424 -13.03 40.35 -32.45
C ARG A 424 -13.37 40.71 -30.99
N VAL A 425 -13.50 39.75 -30.13
CA VAL A 425 -13.82 40.01 -28.72
C VAL A 425 -12.66 40.75 -28.05
N ILE A 426 -11.40 40.40 -28.32
CA ILE A 426 -10.24 41.10 -27.82
C ILE A 426 -10.17 42.52 -28.39
N GLU A 427 -10.33 42.70 -29.73
CA GLU A 427 -10.32 43.98 -30.39
C GLU A 427 -11.38 44.96 -29.80
N SER A 428 -12.55 44.43 -29.41
CA SER A 428 -13.64 45.22 -28.82
C SER A 428 -13.54 45.46 -27.32
N SER A 429 -12.57 44.78 -26.63
CA SER A 429 -12.41 44.85 -25.19
C SER A 429 -11.64 46.13 -24.80
N VAL A 430 -12.30 47.04 -24.14
CA VAL A 430 -11.65 48.21 -23.52
C VAL A 430 -11.08 47.80 -22.18
N ILE A 431 -9.76 47.89 -22.02
CA ILE A 431 -9.07 47.56 -20.78
C ILE A 431 -8.85 48.90 -20.03
N THR A 432 -9.53 49.04 -18.88
CA THR A 432 -9.42 50.25 -18.07
C THR A 432 -8.39 50.05 -16.98
N ASP A 433 -7.35 50.86 -16.95
CA ASP A 433 -6.35 50.89 -15.88
C ASP A 433 -6.07 52.32 -15.43
N ALA A 434 -6.29 52.59 -14.14
CA ALA A 434 -6.27 53.94 -13.53
C ALA A 434 -7.17 54.92 -14.29
N ALA A 435 -6.63 55.78 -15.15
CA ALA A 435 -7.38 56.77 -15.95
C ALA A 435 -7.21 56.55 -17.46
N ALA A 436 -6.60 55.43 -17.87
CA ALA A 436 -6.33 55.12 -19.28
C ALA A 436 -7.27 54.01 -19.79
N GLU A 437 -7.81 54.22 -20.97
CA GLU A 437 -8.48 53.18 -21.76
C GLU A 437 -7.49 52.61 -22.79
N ILE A 438 -7.19 51.32 -22.68
CA ILE A 438 -6.19 50.64 -23.50
C ILE A 438 -6.93 49.67 -24.43
N LEU A 439 -6.69 49.84 -25.71
CA LEU A 439 -7.17 48.93 -26.74
C LEU A 439 -5.97 48.15 -27.30
N VAL A 440 -6.11 46.84 -27.37
CA VAL A 440 -5.10 45.95 -27.96
C VAL A 440 -5.74 45.06 -28.99
N THR A 441 -4.94 44.58 -29.94
CA THR A 441 -5.35 43.59 -30.89
C THR A 441 -4.46 42.35 -30.79
N VAL A 442 -4.83 41.30 -31.44
CA VAL A 442 -4.06 40.03 -31.47
C VAL A 442 -3.85 39.54 -32.88
N SER A 443 -2.68 38.99 -33.14
CA SER A 443 -2.37 38.26 -34.35
C SER A 443 -2.44 36.77 -34.08
N LEU A 444 -3.19 35.99 -34.87
CA LEU A 444 -3.45 34.58 -34.67
C LEU A 444 -2.93 33.74 -35.82
N GLY A 445 -2.26 32.63 -35.47
CA GLY A 445 -1.97 31.53 -36.36
C GLY A 445 -2.82 30.33 -36.00
N ALA A 446 -3.35 29.63 -36.95
CA ALA A 446 -4.22 28.48 -36.74
C ALA A 446 -3.90 27.31 -37.65
N ILE A 447 -4.17 26.12 -37.15
CA ILE A 447 -4.04 24.86 -37.88
C ILE A 447 -5.15 23.90 -37.49
N SER A 448 -5.54 23.02 -38.42
CA SER A 448 -6.44 21.89 -38.13
C SER A 448 -5.82 20.61 -38.67
N PHE A 449 -5.54 19.68 -37.79
CA PHE A 449 -5.09 18.31 -38.11
C PHE A 449 -6.31 17.39 -38.25
N PRO A 450 -6.41 16.46 -39.20
CA PRO A 450 -5.41 16.09 -40.22
C PRO A 450 -5.55 16.83 -41.56
N THR A 451 -6.28 17.94 -41.62
CA THR A 451 -6.48 18.71 -42.86
C THR A 451 -5.15 19.15 -43.50
N ILE A 452 -4.18 19.46 -42.65
CA ILE A 452 -2.82 19.80 -43.04
C ILE A 452 -1.88 18.66 -42.64
N ASN A 453 -0.95 18.33 -43.52
CA ASN A 453 0.02 17.28 -43.25
C ASN A 453 1.04 17.74 -42.21
N VAL A 454 1.05 17.07 -41.07
CA VAL A 454 1.92 17.32 -39.90
C VAL A 454 2.64 16.02 -39.56
N THR A 455 3.95 16.08 -39.44
CA THR A 455 4.77 14.89 -39.14
C THR A 455 4.78 14.51 -37.68
N ASP A 456 4.81 15.50 -36.81
CA ASP A 456 4.86 15.33 -35.36
C ASP A 456 4.33 16.58 -34.63
N LEU A 457 4.38 16.56 -33.29
CA LEU A 457 3.89 17.65 -32.45
C LEU A 457 4.68 18.95 -32.64
N ASP A 458 5.98 18.86 -32.80
CA ASP A 458 6.85 20.03 -32.99
C ASP A 458 6.58 20.69 -34.34
N ASP A 459 6.30 19.89 -35.35
CA ASP A 459 5.89 20.38 -36.66
C ASP A 459 4.52 21.07 -36.60
N LEU A 460 3.56 20.52 -35.85
CA LEU A 460 2.26 21.15 -35.61
C LEU A 460 2.41 22.56 -35.03
N ILE A 461 3.21 22.69 -33.99
CA ILE A 461 3.47 23.97 -33.29
C ILE A 461 4.22 24.92 -34.25
N ARG A 462 5.24 24.44 -34.93
CA ARG A 462 6.04 25.22 -35.89
C ARG A 462 5.20 25.82 -37.01
N GLN A 463 4.30 25.02 -37.61
CA GLN A 463 3.41 25.49 -38.67
C GLN A 463 2.39 26.52 -38.16
N THR A 464 1.88 26.33 -36.93
CA THR A 464 0.97 27.27 -36.29
C THR A 464 1.68 28.60 -35.99
N ASP A 465 2.93 28.56 -35.51
CA ASP A 465 3.75 29.76 -35.27
C ASP A 465 4.07 30.50 -36.56
N ALA A 466 4.43 29.79 -37.62
CA ALA A 466 4.65 30.39 -38.94
C ALA A 466 3.40 31.12 -39.44
N ALA A 467 2.21 30.57 -39.25
CA ALA A 467 0.95 31.21 -39.58
C ALA A 467 0.73 32.50 -38.77
N MET A 468 0.99 32.47 -37.45
CA MET A 468 0.90 33.65 -36.60
C MET A 468 1.90 34.73 -37.02
N TYR A 469 3.12 34.34 -37.35
CA TYR A 469 4.12 35.28 -37.86
C TYR A 469 3.69 35.93 -39.18
N ASN A 470 3.05 35.17 -40.08
CA ASN A 470 2.47 35.72 -41.31
C ASN A 470 1.34 36.70 -41.00
N ALA A 471 0.49 36.45 -40.00
CA ALA A 471 -0.51 37.41 -39.54
C ALA A 471 0.12 38.74 -39.07
N LYS A 472 1.19 38.68 -38.30
CA LYS A 472 1.96 39.86 -37.84
C LYS A 472 2.56 40.66 -39.04
N LYS A 473 3.14 39.95 -40.01
CA LYS A 473 3.73 40.59 -41.21
C LYS A 473 2.70 41.21 -42.16
N SER A 474 1.52 40.61 -42.26
CA SER A 474 0.47 41.06 -43.18
C SER A 474 -0.37 42.23 -42.63
N GLY A 475 0.03 42.87 -41.52
CA GLY A 475 -0.62 44.06 -41.00
C GLY A 475 -1.32 43.85 -39.65
N ARG A 476 -1.06 42.70 -38.96
CA ARG A 476 -1.59 42.38 -37.61
C ARG A 476 -3.12 42.31 -37.53
N ASN A 477 -3.66 42.15 -36.32
CA ASN A 477 -5.09 42.07 -36.03
C ASN A 477 -5.85 41.13 -36.99
N ARG A 478 -5.34 39.92 -37.19
CA ARG A 478 -5.92 38.94 -38.13
C ARG A 478 -5.59 37.51 -37.76
N LEU A 479 -6.41 36.62 -38.29
CA LEU A 479 -6.19 35.20 -38.26
C LEU A 479 -5.57 34.77 -39.62
N THR A 480 -4.49 34.00 -39.56
CA THR A 480 -3.89 33.31 -40.72
C THR A 480 -3.88 31.80 -40.42
N PHE A 481 -4.28 31.02 -41.42
CA PHE A 481 -4.18 29.57 -41.37
C PHE A 481 -2.83 29.10 -41.89
N ALA A 482 -2.30 28.01 -41.31
CA ALA A 482 -1.15 27.35 -41.88
C ALA A 482 -1.50 26.85 -43.27
N GLU A 483 -0.58 27.08 -44.21
CA GLU A 483 -0.68 26.58 -45.58
C GLU A 483 -0.02 25.22 -45.63
N GLY A 484 -0.73 24.19 -46.20
CA GLY A 484 -0.23 22.83 -46.33
C GLY A 484 0.83 22.67 -47.42
#